data_5b5fdce26bc5871786c597ca004cb806
#
_entry.id   5b5fdce26bc5871786c597ca004cb806
#
_cell.length_a   1.000
_cell.length_b   1.000
_cell.length_c   1.000
_cell.angle_alpha   90.00
_cell.angle_beta   90.00
_cell.angle_gamma   90.00
#
_symmetry.space_group_name_H-M   'P 1'
#
loop_
_entity.id
_entity.type
_entity.pdbx_description
1 polymer ?
#
loop_
_entity_poly.entity_id
_entity_poly.type
_entity_poly.pdbx_seq_one_letter_code
_entity_poly.pdbx_strand_id
1 'polypeptide(L)'
;MRRGAMLRDVSRMVPTNGPRGGQLCGATERQLYDRVARSLPDDWLIVHRARWVGAGTPPPDGQCTFLVANPDCGLMLLDLYPGGLAYDPHSDSWRSPLTGPLDEDPVLRLERHAEGLAALLGRQPASPMSRPLVGWALVLPGAHVGSHGLAPQAPEARIIDRQGLDHLHTRLTQLFEHWQARRPAAGNAATRWWWRAMEELFVAPREVRVRLRDRVESDRAEILSLSDRQTAVLDMLSRVRRLTVYGPAGTGKTVLALAKARLLAAQGQRVLLTCYNKALGHFLRDQTAEEPLITALHFHELCWQIGELEAAGVKPPR
;
A
#
# COMPACT_ATOMS: atom_id res chain seq x y z
N MET A 1 36.33 4.45 9.52
CA MET A 1 36.46 3.23 8.71
C MET A 1 35.52 2.17 9.25
N ARG A 2 34.35 2.04 8.72
CA ARG A 2 33.52 0.82 8.76
C ARG A 2 32.83 0.78 7.41
N ARG A 3 33.49 0.23 6.42
CA ARG A 3 32.95 -0.10 5.09
C ARG A 3 32.41 -1.53 5.15
N GLY A 4 31.24 -1.73 4.59
CA GLY A 4 30.94 -2.91 3.82
C GLY A 4 30.51 -4.17 4.57
N ALA A 5 29.35 -4.12 5.24
CA ALA A 5 28.66 -5.36 5.64
C ALA A 5 27.15 -5.14 5.54
N MET A 6 26.63 -4.86 4.32
CA MET A 6 25.18 -4.68 4.16
C MET A 6 24.73 -4.94 2.72
N LEU A 7 25.08 -6.09 2.15
CA LEU A 7 24.58 -6.51 0.82
C LEU A 7 24.68 -8.03 0.61
N ARG A 8 24.58 -8.85 1.68
CA ARG A 8 24.61 -10.32 1.55
C ARG A 8 23.31 -11.03 1.88
N ASP A 9 22.23 -10.28 2.20
CA ASP A 9 20.91 -10.86 2.48
C ASP A 9 19.81 -10.23 1.61
N VAL A 10 20.08 -9.92 0.35
CA VAL A 10 19.00 -9.61 -0.58
C VAL A 10 18.45 -10.93 -1.06
N SER A 11 17.29 -11.26 -0.56
CA SER A 11 16.53 -12.42 -0.98
C SER A 11 16.36 -12.41 -2.50
N ARG A 12 16.89 -13.40 -3.16
CA ARG A 12 16.78 -13.63 -4.58
C ARG A 12 15.33 -13.62 -5.11
N MET A 13 14.41 -14.08 -4.28
CA MET A 13 12.99 -14.12 -4.58
C MET A 13 12.20 -13.17 -3.67
N VAL A 14 11.28 -12.41 -4.26
CA VAL A 14 10.35 -11.54 -3.51
C VAL A 14 8.91 -11.93 -3.87
N PRO A 15 8.12 -12.42 -2.91
CA PRO A 15 8.49 -12.70 -1.52
C PRO A 15 9.34 -13.96 -1.37
N THR A 16 10.12 -14.03 -0.28
CA THR A 16 11.00 -15.17 0.04
C THR A 16 10.24 -16.42 0.50
N ASN A 17 9.07 -16.22 1.09
CA ASN A 17 8.31 -17.26 1.78
C ASN A 17 7.24 -17.94 0.88
N GLY A 18 7.48 -17.98 -0.43
CA GLY A 18 6.56 -18.58 -1.40
C GLY A 18 5.81 -17.55 -2.27
N PRO A 19 5.03 -18.01 -3.25
CA PRO A 19 4.38 -17.14 -4.21
C PRO A 19 3.31 -16.24 -3.58
N ARG A 20 3.21 -15.00 -4.05
CA ARG A 20 2.13 -14.08 -3.65
C ARG A 20 0.76 -14.68 -3.98
N GLY A 21 -0.20 -14.47 -3.08
CA GLY A 21 -1.55 -15.02 -3.24
C GLY A 21 -1.77 -16.38 -2.57
N GLY A 22 -0.74 -17.02 -2.01
CA GLY A 22 -0.91 -18.24 -1.25
C GLY A 22 -1.76 -19.30 -1.97
N GLN A 23 -2.95 -19.62 -1.45
CA GLN A 23 -3.89 -20.59 -2.04
C GLN A 23 -4.53 -20.11 -3.36
N LEU A 24 -4.57 -18.79 -3.63
CA LEU A 24 -5.08 -18.21 -4.88
C LEU A 24 -4.06 -18.28 -6.04
N CYS A 25 -2.84 -18.71 -5.77
CA CYS A 25 -1.82 -18.93 -6.79
C CYS A 25 -2.11 -20.25 -7.51
N GLY A 26 -2.30 -20.20 -8.82
CA GLY A 26 -2.54 -21.40 -9.65
C GLY A 26 -1.40 -22.41 -9.58
N ALA A 27 -1.70 -23.70 -9.78
CA ALA A 27 -0.69 -24.76 -9.71
C ALA A 27 0.48 -24.52 -10.68
N THR A 28 0.20 -24.13 -11.93
CA THR A 28 1.21 -23.82 -12.95
C THR A 28 2.08 -22.63 -12.55
N GLU A 29 1.49 -21.58 -11.99
CA GLU A 29 2.21 -20.39 -11.54
C GLU A 29 3.15 -20.74 -10.36
N ARG A 30 2.70 -21.61 -9.45
CA ARG A 30 3.52 -22.11 -8.34
C ARG A 30 4.68 -22.95 -8.83
N GLN A 31 4.44 -23.86 -9.78
CA GLN A 31 5.50 -24.66 -10.40
C GLN A 31 6.55 -23.78 -11.09
N LEU A 32 6.08 -22.73 -11.78
CA LEU A 32 6.98 -21.76 -12.41
C LEU A 32 7.78 -20.98 -11.37
N TYR A 33 7.13 -20.54 -10.27
CA TYR A 33 7.81 -19.88 -9.15
C TYR A 33 8.98 -20.74 -8.62
N ASP A 34 8.71 -22.02 -8.33
CA ASP A 34 9.72 -22.95 -7.83
C ASP A 34 10.83 -23.23 -8.87
N ARG A 35 10.47 -23.26 -10.15
CA ARG A 35 11.43 -23.47 -11.24
C ARG A 35 12.35 -22.27 -11.39
N VAL A 36 11.80 -21.06 -11.45
CA VAL A 36 12.57 -19.81 -11.53
C VAL A 36 13.52 -19.67 -10.35
N ALA A 37 13.04 -19.98 -9.13
CA ALA A 37 13.84 -19.96 -7.92
C ALA A 37 15.06 -20.90 -7.97
N ARG A 38 14.94 -22.05 -8.63
CA ARG A 38 16.01 -23.05 -8.71
C ARG A 38 16.94 -22.89 -9.91
N SER A 39 16.48 -22.22 -10.96
CA SER A 39 17.19 -22.18 -12.25
C SER A 39 18.10 -20.97 -12.42
N LEU A 40 17.89 -19.91 -11.63
CA LEU A 40 18.64 -18.69 -11.78
C LEU A 40 19.69 -18.51 -10.68
N PRO A 41 20.88 -17.95 -11.01
CA PRO A 41 21.93 -17.63 -10.04
C PRO A 41 21.51 -16.57 -9.01
N ASP A 42 22.29 -16.44 -7.93
CA ASP A 42 21.95 -15.56 -6.80
C ASP A 42 22.10 -14.06 -7.10
N ASP A 43 22.74 -13.68 -8.18
CA ASP A 43 22.82 -12.30 -8.67
C ASP A 43 21.58 -11.83 -9.43
N TRP A 44 20.57 -12.70 -9.59
CA TRP A 44 19.29 -12.37 -10.21
C TRP A 44 18.24 -12.05 -9.15
N LEU A 45 17.53 -10.94 -9.36
CA LEU A 45 16.36 -10.57 -8.55
C LEU A 45 15.08 -10.98 -9.28
N ILE A 46 14.21 -11.68 -8.57
CA ILE A 46 12.94 -12.13 -9.11
C ILE A 46 11.82 -11.62 -8.22
N VAL A 47 10.90 -10.86 -8.79
CA VAL A 47 9.71 -10.38 -8.08
C VAL A 47 8.48 -11.05 -8.67
N HIS A 48 7.81 -11.85 -7.87
CA HIS A 48 6.58 -12.53 -8.26
C HIS A 48 5.38 -11.60 -8.10
N ARG A 49 4.49 -11.54 -9.09
CA ARG A 49 3.33 -10.65 -9.16
C ARG A 49 3.74 -9.20 -8.87
N ALA A 50 4.72 -8.72 -9.62
CA ALA A 50 5.17 -7.34 -9.51
C ALA A 50 4.05 -6.39 -9.95
N ARG A 51 3.87 -5.30 -9.18
CA ARG A 51 2.92 -4.23 -9.47
C ARG A 51 3.57 -2.89 -9.17
N TRP A 52 3.29 -1.90 -10.00
CA TRP A 52 3.78 -0.54 -9.81
C TRP A 52 2.78 0.46 -10.36
N VAL A 53 2.78 1.66 -9.81
CA VAL A 53 2.07 2.80 -10.36
C VAL A 53 3.07 3.56 -11.22
N GLY A 54 2.77 3.67 -12.50
CA GLY A 54 3.60 4.38 -13.46
C GLY A 54 3.61 5.88 -13.18
N ALA A 55 4.47 6.59 -13.89
CA ALA A 55 4.57 8.03 -13.80
C ALA A 55 3.97 8.67 -15.05
N GLY A 56 2.93 9.48 -14.88
CA GLY A 56 2.21 10.15 -15.97
C GLY A 56 0.87 10.69 -15.48
N THR A 57 0.08 11.28 -16.36
CA THR A 57 -1.28 11.73 -16.06
C THR A 57 -2.21 11.25 -17.19
N PRO A 58 -3.07 10.21 -16.96
CA PRO A 58 -3.08 9.31 -15.79
C PRO A 58 -1.83 8.42 -15.76
N PRO A 59 -1.33 8.02 -14.57
CA PRO A 59 -0.21 7.10 -14.46
C PRO A 59 -0.64 5.72 -14.99
N PRO A 60 0.08 5.10 -15.92
CA PRO A 60 -0.21 3.74 -16.32
C PRO A 60 0.16 2.79 -15.19
N ASP A 61 -0.82 2.12 -14.62
CA ASP A 61 -0.57 1.03 -13.69
C ASP A 61 0.06 -0.13 -14.45
N GLY A 62 1.15 -0.65 -13.91
CA GLY A 62 1.86 -1.77 -14.49
C GLY A 62 1.81 -3.00 -13.59
N GLN A 63 1.75 -4.16 -14.21
CA GLN A 63 1.87 -5.44 -13.53
C GLN A 63 2.46 -6.51 -14.45
N CYS A 64 3.07 -7.53 -13.85
CA CYS A 64 3.47 -8.74 -14.55
C CYS A 64 3.49 -9.93 -13.59
N THR A 65 3.44 -11.14 -14.13
CA THR A 65 3.50 -12.36 -13.31
C THR A 65 4.86 -12.51 -12.64
N PHE A 66 5.95 -12.29 -13.38
CA PHE A 66 7.31 -12.23 -12.83
C PHE A 66 8.05 -11.04 -13.42
N LEU A 67 8.72 -10.30 -12.56
CA LEU A 67 9.74 -9.34 -12.95
C LEU A 67 11.09 -9.95 -12.62
N VAL A 68 11.91 -10.14 -13.62
CA VAL A 68 13.26 -10.68 -13.50
C VAL A 68 14.25 -9.58 -13.80
N ALA A 69 15.23 -9.38 -12.92
CA ALA A 69 16.25 -8.38 -13.07
C ALA A 69 17.63 -8.96 -12.84
N ASN A 70 18.57 -8.60 -13.72
CA ASN A 70 19.98 -8.89 -13.57
C ASN A 70 20.79 -7.58 -13.72
N PRO A 71 21.71 -7.26 -12.81
CA PRO A 71 22.41 -5.98 -12.81
C PRO A 71 23.20 -5.70 -14.08
N ASP A 72 23.63 -6.74 -14.81
CA ASP A 72 24.44 -6.64 -16.00
C ASP A 72 23.64 -6.72 -17.30
N CYS A 73 22.39 -7.23 -17.24
CA CYS A 73 21.53 -7.44 -18.41
C CYS A 73 20.36 -6.45 -18.51
N GLY A 74 19.76 -6.05 -17.37
CA GLY A 74 18.55 -5.21 -17.36
C GLY A 74 17.37 -5.88 -16.66
N LEU A 75 16.16 -5.52 -17.08
CA LEU A 75 14.89 -6.01 -16.53
C LEU A 75 14.07 -6.73 -17.62
N MET A 76 13.35 -7.76 -17.20
CA MET A 76 12.46 -8.55 -18.07
C MET A 76 11.11 -8.77 -17.39
N LEU A 77 10.04 -8.34 -18.04
CA LEU A 77 8.67 -8.63 -17.64
C LEU A 77 8.24 -9.96 -18.24
N LEU A 78 7.76 -10.86 -17.41
CA LEU A 78 7.27 -12.17 -17.85
C LEU A 78 5.79 -12.28 -17.48
N ASP A 79 4.95 -12.52 -18.47
CA ASP A 79 3.53 -12.80 -18.26
C ASP A 79 3.19 -14.25 -18.61
N LEU A 80 2.53 -14.91 -17.67
CA LEU A 80 2.23 -16.34 -17.71
C LEU A 80 0.84 -16.59 -18.28
N TYR A 81 0.78 -17.45 -19.30
CA TYR A 81 -0.46 -17.96 -19.89
C TYR A 81 -0.49 -19.49 -19.82
N PRO A 82 -1.00 -20.07 -18.72
CA PRO A 82 -0.98 -21.51 -18.48
C PRO A 82 -1.68 -22.33 -19.55
N GLY A 83 -2.74 -21.78 -20.13
CA GLY A 83 -3.53 -22.42 -21.20
C GLY A 83 -3.03 -22.17 -22.60
N GLY A 84 -1.93 -21.45 -22.74
CA GLY A 84 -1.47 -20.99 -24.04
C GLY A 84 -2.19 -19.73 -24.55
N LEU A 85 -1.79 -19.27 -25.72
CA LEU A 85 -2.37 -18.15 -26.45
C LEU A 85 -2.59 -18.55 -27.92
N ALA A 86 -3.61 -17.99 -28.52
CA ALA A 86 -3.85 -18.05 -29.94
C ALA A 86 -4.13 -16.65 -30.47
N TYR A 87 -3.57 -16.33 -31.61
CA TYR A 87 -3.79 -15.09 -32.32
C TYR A 87 -4.55 -15.36 -33.63
N ASP A 88 -5.58 -14.57 -33.90
CA ASP A 88 -6.33 -14.60 -35.16
C ASP A 88 -5.97 -13.36 -35.96
N PRO A 89 -5.24 -13.52 -37.08
CA PRO A 89 -4.85 -12.40 -37.93
C PRO A 89 -6.00 -11.75 -38.70
N HIS A 90 -7.15 -12.43 -38.84
CA HIS A 90 -8.30 -11.87 -39.57
C HIS A 90 -9.08 -10.87 -38.70
N SER A 91 -9.17 -11.13 -37.39
CA SER A 91 -9.86 -10.26 -36.44
C SER A 91 -8.90 -9.43 -35.58
N ASP A 92 -7.58 -9.56 -35.81
CA ASP A 92 -6.52 -8.95 -34.99
C ASP A 92 -6.78 -9.13 -33.49
N SER A 93 -7.16 -10.35 -33.10
CA SER A 93 -7.59 -10.64 -31.73
C SER A 93 -6.83 -11.79 -31.12
N TRP A 94 -6.69 -11.68 -29.79
CA TRP A 94 -6.06 -12.70 -28.97
C TRP A 94 -7.09 -13.47 -28.15
N ARG A 95 -6.85 -14.76 -27.99
CA ARG A 95 -7.67 -15.62 -27.12
C ARG A 95 -6.80 -16.59 -26.34
N SER A 96 -7.24 -16.91 -25.14
CA SER A 96 -6.70 -18.04 -24.39
C SER A 96 -7.62 -19.24 -24.57
N PRO A 97 -7.09 -20.43 -24.87
CA PRO A 97 -7.89 -21.67 -24.95
C PRO A 97 -8.64 -22.00 -23.66
N LEU A 98 -8.16 -21.50 -22.49
CA LEU A 98 -8.79 -21.74 -21.20
C LEU A 98 -9.86 -20.70 -20.81
N THR A 99 -9.64 -19.43 -21.18
CA THR A 99 -10.48 -18.31 -20.69
C THR A 99 -11.28 -17.64 -21.79
N GLY A 100 -11.09 -18.02 -23.04
CA GLY A 100 -11.77 -17.39 -24.19
C GLY A 100 -11.02 -16.14 -24.71
N PRO A 101 -11.75 -15.24 -25.38
CA PRO A 101 -11.18 -13.99 -25.90
C PRO A 101 -10.52 -13.17 -24.78
N LEU A 102 -9.42 -12.49 -25.10
CA LEU A 102 -8.78 -11.57 -24.20
C LEU A 102 -9.34 -10.16 -24.44
N ASP A 103 -9.59 -9.43 -23.37
CA ASP A 103 -10.11 -8.05 -23.42
C ASP A 103 -9.06 -7.07 -23.92
N GLU A 104 -7.78 -7.45 -23.86
CA GLU A 104 -6.65 -6.61 -24.23
C GLU A 104 -5.56 -7.44 -24.94
N ASP A 105 -4.90 -6.82 -25.92
CA ASP A 105 -3.72 -7.40 -26.58
C ASP A 105 -2.59 -7.59 -25.55
N PRO A 106 -2.14 -8.85 -25.31
CA PRO A 106 -1.11 -9.15 -24.32
C PRO A 106 0.26 -8.54 -24.66
N VAL A 107 0.55 -8.35 -25.94
CA VAL A 107 1.80 -7.75 -26.40
C VAL A 107 1.80 -6.26 -26.14
N LEU A 108 0.76 -5.55 -26.57
CA LEU A 108 0.62 -4.11 -26.34
C LEU A 108 0.58 -3.78 -24.85
N ARG A 109 -0.06 -4.63 -24.05
CA ARG A 109 -0.07 -4.49 -22.60
C ARG A 109 1.35 -4.56 -22.02
N LEU A 110 2.12 -5.59 -22.37
CA LEU A 110 3.49 -5.75 -21.88
C LEU A 110 4.42 -4.65 -22.37
N GLU A 111 4.25 -4.17 -23.58
CA GLU A 111 5.01 -3.02 -24.12
C GLU A 111 4.75 -1.75 -23.29
N ARG A 112 3.49 -1.43 -23.05
CA ARG A 112 3.13 -0.27 -22.19
C ARG A 112 3.67 -0.43 -20.77
N HIS A 113 3.57 -1.63 -20.19
CA HIS A 113 4.08 -1.89 -18.86
C HIS A 113 5.62 -1.75 -18.81
N ALA A 114 6.33 -2.25 -19.79
CA ALA A 114 7.79 -2.12 -19.88
C ALA A 114 8.22 -0.65 -20.04
N GLU A 115 7.54 0.11 -20.88
CA GLU A 115 7.81 1.55 -21.06
C GLU A 115 7.48 2.34 -19.78
N GLY A 116 6.37 2.04 -19.13
CA GLY A 116 5.97 2.65 -17.87
C GLY A 116 6.99 2.40 -16.76
N LEU A 117 7.48 1.17 -16.61
CA LEU A 117 8.52 0.83 -15.64
C LEU A 117 9.86 1.52 -15.96
N ALA A 118 10.27 1.53 -17.23
CA ALA A 118 11.48 2.23 -17.65
C ALA A 118 11.41 3.74 -17.37
N ALA A 119 10.24 4.36 -17.58
CA ALA A 119 10.02 5.76 -17.27
C ALA A 119 10.01 6.03 -15.76
N LEU A 120 9.41 5.14 -14.96
CA LEU A 120 9.37 5.24 -13.50
C LEU A 120 10.80 5.17 -12.91
N LEU A 121 11.59 4.21 -13.34
CA LEU A 121 12.98 4.07 -12.94
C LEU A 121 13.84 5.26 -13.41
N GLY A 122 13.61 5.77 -14.60
CA GLY A 122 14.33 6.92 -15.17
C GLY A 122 14.09 8.26 -14.46
N ARG A 123 13.07 8.35 -13.58
CA ARG A 123 12.77 9.56 -12.78
C ARG A 123 13.55 9.65 -11.47
N GLN A 124 14.33 8.64 -11.11
CA GLN A 124 15.11 8.68 -9.88
C GLN A 124 16.19 9.76 -9.96
N PRO A 125 16.47 10.50 -8.85
CA PRO A 125 17.44 11.63 -8.85
C PRO A 125 18.86 11.24 -9.28
N ALA A 126 19.23 9.97 -9.11
CA ALA A 126 20.53 9.42 -9.51
C ALA A 126 20.54 8.86 -10.95
N SER A 127 19.43 9.00 -11.68
CA SER A 127 19.31 8.48 -13.05
C SER A 127 20.16 9.32 -14.00
N PRO A 128 21.13 8.72 -14.72
CA PRO A 128 21.67 9.34 -15.91
C PRO A 128 20.54 9.52 -16.92
N MET A 129 20.66 10.41 -17.90
CA MET A 129 19.61 10.67 -18.89
C MET A 129 19.20 9.44 -19.75
N SER A 130 19.73 8.27 -19.45
CA SER A 130 19.44 7.00 -20.13
C SER A 130 18.41 6.18 -19.34
N ARG A 131 17.41 5.63 -20.03
CA ARG A 131 16.44 4.71 -19.44
C ARG A 131 17.04 3.30 -19.34
N PRO A 132 16.73 2.50 -18.29
CA PRO A 132 17.17 1.12 -18.22
C PRO A 132 16.54 0.28 -19.35
N LEU A 133 17.22 -0.78 -19.74
CA LEU A 133 16.64 -1.76 -20.64
C LEU A 133 15.55 -2.52 -19.89
N VAL A 134 14.31 -2.40 -20.34
CA VAL A 134 13.17 -3.19 -19.88
C VAL A 134 12.60 -3.94 -21.06
N GLY A 135 12.82 -5.25 -21.07
CA GLY A 135 12.25 -6.17 -22.06
C GLY A 135 11.00 -6.87 -21.50
N TRP A 136 10.38 -7.66 -22.35
CA TRP A 136 9.26 -8.52 -21.96
C TRP A 136 9.26 -9.83 -22.74
N ALA A 137 8.59 -10.85 -22.18
CA ALA A 137 8.34 -12.13 -22.83
C ALA A 137 7.01 -12.73 -22.35
N LEU A 138 6.36 -13.47 -23.28
CA LEU A 138 5.22 -14.33 -22.98
C LEU A 138 5.72 -15.70 -22.50
N VAL A 139 5.12 -16.23 -21.44
CA VAL A 139 5.48 -17.54 -20.88
C VAL A 139 4.34 -18.52 -21.10
N LEU A 140 4.59 -19.58 -21.87
CA LEU A 140 3.62 -20.58 -22.32
C LEU A 140 4.06 -21.99 -21.91
N PRO A 141 3.88 -22.40 -20.63
CA PRO A 141 4.49 -23.60 -20.08
C PRO A 141 3.98 -24.91 -20.70
N GLY A 142 2.78 -24.90 -21.26
CA GLY A 142 2.15 -26.06 -21.90
C GLY A 142 2.27 -26.12 -23.42
N ALA A 143 2.91 -25.11 -24.04
CA ALA A 143 2.98 -24.99 -25.49
C ALA A 143 4.39 -25.30 -26.03
N HIS A 144 4.43 -25.72 -27.30
CA HIS A 144 5.60 -25.63 -28.15
C HIS A 144 5.33 -24.58 -29.23
N VAL A 145 6.22 -23.63 -29.34
CA VAL A 145 6.08 -22.52 -30.30
C VAL A 145 7.10 -22.73 -31.42
N GLY A 146 6.59 -22.81 -32.64
CA GLY A 146 7.45 -22.95 -33.81
C GLY A 146 8.24 -21.65 -34.10
N SER A 147 9.19 -21.75 -35.03
CA SER A 147 10.11 -20.66 -35.44
C SER A 147 9.42 -19.36 -35.90
N HIS A 148 8.15 -19.43 -36.29
CA HIS A 148 7.37 -18.25 -36.72
C HIS A 148 6.77 -17.45 -35.56
N GLY A 149 6.83 -17.96 -34.32
CA GLY A 149 6.16 -17.34 -33.19
C GLY A 149 4.65 -17.52 -33.22
N LEU A 150 3.92 -16.64 -32.49
CA LEU A 150 2.45 -16.62 -32.47
C LEU A 150 1.84 -15.54 -33.35
N ALA A 151 2.53 -14.43 -33.49
CA ALA A 151 2.11 -13.28 -34.30
C ALA A 151 3.34 -12.48 -34.73
N PRO A 152 3.23 -11.55 -35.69
CA PRO A 152 4.36 -10.69 -36.10
C PRO A 152 4.95 -9.89 -34.92
N GLN A 153 4.10 -9.45 -33.99
CA GLN A 153 4.48 -8.73 -32.79
C GLN A 153 4.97 -9.65 -31.65
N ALA A 154 4.68 -10.96 -31.72
CA ALA A 154 5.11 -11.99 -30.77
C ALA A 154 5.95 -13.10 -31.47
N PRO A 155 7.13 -12.77 -31.96
CA PRO A 155 8.02 -13.76 -32.56
C PRO A 155 8.51 -14.76 -31.52
N GLU A 156 8.96 -15.92 -31.97
CA GLU A 156 9.51 -16.98 -31.09
C GLU A 156 10.57 -16.43 -30.11
N ALA A 157 11.39 -15.48 -30.58
CA ALA A 157 12.43 -14.83 -29.79
C ALA A 157 11.91 -14.12 -28.51
N ARG A 158 10.60 -13.81 -28.41
CA ARG A 158 9.96 -13.15 -27.24
C ARG A 158 9.06 -14.10 -26.44
N ILE A 159 9.18 -15.40 -26.67
CA ILE A 159 8.34 -16.42 -26.03
C ILE A 159 9.22 -17.38 -25.26
N ILE A 160 8.81 -17.70 -24.04
CA ILE A 160 9.35 -18.81 -23.24
C ILE A 160 8.31 -19.92 -23.27
N ASP A 161 8.50 -20.88 -24.10
CA ASP A 161 7.67 -22.08 -24.21
C ASP A 161 8.13 -23.18 -23.25
N ARG A 162 7.57 -24.38 -23.37
CA ARG A 162 7.95 -25.51 -22.52
C ARG A 162 9.45 -25.83 -22.61
N GLN A 163 10.03 -25.84 -23.80
CA GLN A 163 11.46 -26.12 -24.01
C GLN A 163 12.33 -24.99 -23.42
N GLY A 164 11.93 -23.74 -23.63
CA GLY A 164 12.59 -22.57 -23.04
C GLY A 164 12.58 -22.58 -21.50
N LEU A 165 11.52 -23.11 -20.90
CA LEU A 165 11.45 -23.29 -19.46
C LEU A 165 12.41 -24.37 -18.92
N ASP A 166 12.68 -25.42 -19.69
CA ASP A 166 13.64 -26.47 -19.29
C ASP A 166 15.09 -25.94 -19.26
N HIS A 167 15.37 -24.88 -20.04
CA HIS A 167 16.66 -24.17 -20.11
C HIS A 167 16.50 -22.67 -19.79
N LEU A 168 15.78 -22.36 -18.71
CA LEU A 168 15.30 -21.01 -18.39
C LEU A 168 16.42 -19.96 -18.34
N HIS A 169 17.54 -20.26 -17.70
CA HIS A 169 18.67 -19.33 -17.61
C HIS A 169 19.20 -18.94 -19.01
N THR A 170 19.46 -19.94 -19.87
CA THR A 170 19.91 -19.71 -21.24
C THR A 170 18.89 -18.92 -22.04
N ARG A 171 17.60 -19.27 -21.88
CA ARG A 171 16.51 -18.58 -22.58
C ARG A 171 16.37 -17.11 -22.18
N LEU A 172 16.50 -16.81 -20.91
CA LEU A 172 16.50 -15.43 -20.40
C LEU A 172 17.70 -14.64 -20.91
N THR A 173 18.89 -15.24 -20.97
CA THR A 173 20.08 -14.61 -21.55
C THR A 173 19.84 -14.22 -23.02
N GLN A 174 19.31 -15.16 -23.83
CA GLN A 174 18.95 -14.90 -25.24
C GLN A 174 17.90 -13.79 -25.38
N LEU A 175 16.92 -13.73 -24.47
CA LEU A 175 15.92 -12.67 -24.44
C LEU A 175 16.55 -11.31 -24.15
N PHE A 176 17.47 -11.22 -23.20
CA PHE A 176 18.19 -9.98 -22.92
C PHE A 176 19.04 -9.55 -24.12
N GLU A 177 19.76 -10.46 -24.77
CA GLU A 177 20.52 -10.18 -26.00
C GLU A 177 19.60 -9.66 -27.12
N HIS A 178 18.43 -10.30 -27.33
CA HIS A 178 17.44 -9.86 -28.30
C HIS A 178 16.95 -8.42 -28.05
N TRP A 179 16.71 -8.05 -26.79
CA TRP A 179 16.24 -6.72 -26.44
C TRP A 179 17.38 -5.68 -26.50
N GLN A 180 18.61 -6.04 -26.12
CA GLN A 180 19.79 -5.19 -26.25
C GLN A 180 20.09 -4.83 -27.70
N ALA A 181 19.99 -5.80 -28.59
CA ALA A 181 20.18 -5.58 -30.02
C ALA A 181 19.17 -4.58 -30.64
N ARG A 182 17.96 -4.52 -30.07
CA ARG A 182 16.88 -3.62 -30.53
C ARG A 182 16.91 -2.24 -29.88
N ARG A 183 17.56 -2.08 -28.73
CA ARG A 183 17.65 -0.83 -27.97
C ARG A 183 19.11 -0.54 -27.56
N PRO A 184 20.04 -0.40 -28.51
CA PRO A 184 21.46 -0.23 -28.20
C PRO A 184 21.78 1.04 -27.41
N ALA A 185 20.89 2.06 -27.43
CA ALA A 185 21.02 3.30 -26.67
C ALA A 185 20.51 3.21 -25.21
N ALA A 186 19.84 2.13 -24.82
CA ALA A 186 19.56 1.86 -23.41
C ALA A 186 20.90 1.45 -22.76
N GLY A 187 21.63 2.42 -22.30
CA GLY A 187 23.04 2.40 -21.90
C GLY A 187 23.54 1.06 -21.37
N ASN A 188 24.73 0.71 -21.83
CA ASN A 188 25.47 -0.43 -21.29
C ASN A 188 25.31 -0.49 -19.78
N ALA A 189 25.16 -1.69 -19.27
CA ALA A 189 25.07 -2.11 -17.87
C ALA A 189 26.12 -1.50 -16.90
N ALA A 190 27.04 -0.68 -17.41
CA ALA A 190 28.04 0.03 -16.60
C ALA A 190 27.44 0.95 -15.51
N THR A 191 26.15 1.23 -15.58
CA THR A 191 25.47 2.07 -14.58
C THR A 191 24.37 1.29 -13.92
N ARG A 192 24.70 0.55 -12.85
CA ARG A 192 23.77 -0.14 -11.95
C ARG A 192 22.86 0.80 -11.15
N TRP A 193 22.67 2.05 -11.61
CA TRP A 193 21.88 3.06 -10.90
C TRP A 193 20.41 2.63 -10.73
N TRP A 194 19.83 1.96 -11.73
CA TRP A 194 18.47 1.48 -11.71
C TRP A 194 18.29 0.30 -10.74
N TRP A 195 19.36 -0.44 -10.43
CA TRP A 195 19.32 -1.58 -9.50
C TRP A 195 18.87 -1.14 -8.12
N ARG A 196 19.47 -0.07 -7.60
CA ARG A 196 19.06 0.48 -6.31
C ARG A 196 17.60 0.94 -6.31
N ALA A 197 17.15 1.56 -7.39
CA ALA A 197 15.76 1.95 -7.54
C ALA A 197 14.81 0.74 -7.55
N MET A 198 15.22 -0.36 -8.17
CA MET A 198 14.49 -1.63 -8.15
C MET A 198 14.40 -2.21 -6.73
N GLU A 199 15.49 -2.24 -5.98
CA GLU A 199 15.50 -2.69 -4.59
C GLU A 199 14.58 -1.82 -3.73
N GLU A 200 14.64 -0.52 -3.87
CA GLU A 200 13.76 0.41 -3.16
C GLU A 200 12.28 0.25 -3.54
N LEU A 201 11.98 -0.07 -4.80
CA LEU A 201 10.61 -0.23 -5.26
C LEU A 201 9.97 -1.57 -4.86
N PHE A 202 10.71 -2.66 -4.96
CA PHE A 202 10.14 -4.01 -4.90
C PHE A 202 10.63 -4.86 -3.74
N VAL A 203 11.79 -4.54 -3.14
CA VAL A 203 12.44 -5.36 -2.10
C VAL A 203 12.39 -4.67 -0.74
N ALA A 204 12.69 -3.37 -0.69
CA ALA A 204 12.77 -2.65 0.58
C ALA A 204 11.43 -2.61 1.31
N PRO A 205 11.39 -2.96 2.60
CA PRO A 205 10.18 -2.81 3.40
C PRO A 205 9.83 -1.32 3.51
N ARG A 206 8.59 -0.99 3.22
CA ARG A 206 8.07 0.37 3.35
C ARG A 206 7.13 0.44 4.53
N GLU A 207 7.46 1.28 5.49
CA GLU A 207 6.63 1.56 6.63
C GLU A 207 6.19 3.03 6.57
N VAL A 208 4.89 3.24 6.44
CA VAL A 208 4.30 4.57 6.63
C VAL A 208 3.91 4.66 8.10
N ARG A 209 4.73 5.35 8.87
CA ARG A 209 4.41 5.62 10.27
C ARG A 209 3.53 6.86 10.34
N VAL A 210 2.31 6.68 10.83
CA VAL A 210 1.49 7.80 11.27
C VAL A 210 2.23 8.48 12.42
N ARG A 211 2.41 9.80 12.35
CA ARG A 211 3.08 10.54 13.42
C ARG A 211 2.36 10.24 14.73
N LEU A 212 3.12 10.02 15.80
CA LEU A 212 2.56 9.69 17.11
C LEU A 212 1.49 10.72 17.56
N ARG A 213 1.68 11.98 17.21
CA ARG A 213 0.74 13.06 17.47
C ARG A 213 -0.61 12.82 16.75
N ASP A 214 -0.59 12.49 15.47
CA ASP A 214 -1.79 12.27 14.65
C ASP A 214 -2.56 11.05 15.15
N ARG A 215 -1.83 10.04 15.62
CA ARG A 215 -2.37 8.83 16.23
C ARG A 215 -3.04 9.12 17.58
N VAL A 216 -2.38 9.91 18.43
CA VAL A 216 -2.94 10.36 19.72
C VAL A 216 -4.18 11.22 19.50
N GLU A 217 -4.20 12.10 18.51
CA GLU A 217 -5.36 12.92 18.18
C GLU A 217 -6.52 12.07 17.64
N SER A 218 -6.25 11.08 16.77
CA SER A 218 -7.26 10.13 16.30
C SER A 218 -7.83 9.25 17.42
N ASP A 219 -6.96 8.69 18.26
CA ASP A 219 -7.36 7.88 19.42
C ASP A 219 -8.18 8.71 20.42
N ARG A 220 -7.83 9.99 20.63
CA ARG A 220 -8.61 10.93 21.47
C ARG A 220 -10.00 11.19 20.89
N ALA A 221 -10.09 11.42 19.58
CA ALA A 221 -11.37 11.64 18.91
C ALA A 221 -12.27 10.39 19.00
N GLU A 222 -11.71 9.20 18.84
CA GLU A 222 -12.42 7.95 18.97
C GLU A 222 -12.90 7.69 20.40
N ILE A 223 -12.05 7.94 21.42
CA ILE A 223 -12.40 7.82 22.84
C ILE A 223 -13.53 8.79 23.23
N LEU A 224 -13.59 9.97 22.61
CA LEU A 224 -14.62 10.98 22.86
C LEU A 224 -15.90 10.79 22.05
N SER A 225 -15.89 9.91 21.05
CA SER A 225 -17.08 9.58 20.27
C SER A 225 -18.06 8.76 21.12
N LEU A 226 -19.34 9.08 21.01
CA LEU A 226 -20.39 8.27 21.62
C LEU A 226 -20.63 7.03 20.76
N SER A 227 -20.70 5.88 21.40
CA SER A 227 -21.28 4.70 20.74
C SER A 227 -22.80 4.90 20.53
N ASP A 228 -23.38 4.21 19.54
CA ASP A 228 -24.81 4.28 19.25
C ASP A 228 -25.68 4.04 20.49
N ARG A 229 -25.21 3.18 21.39
CA ARG A 229 -25.86 2.86 22.65
C ARG A 229 -25.82 4.03 23.65
N GLN A 230 -24.73 4.77 23.71
CA GLN A 230 -24.59 5.95 24.56
C GLN A 230 -25.38 7.14 24.01
N THR A 231 -25.47 7.26 22.69
CA THR A 231 -26.33 8.24 22.01
C THR A 231 -27.80 7.98 22.31
N ALA A 232 -28.25 6.74 22.22
CA ALA A 232 -29.63 6.35 22.58
C ALA A 232 -29.94 6.66 24.06
N VAL A 233 -28.99 6.46 24.98
CA VAL A 233 -29.14 6.83 26.40
C VAL A 233 -29.30 8.35 26.55
N LEU A 234 -28.49 9.16 25.84
CA LEU A 234 -28.63 10.62 25.88
C LEU A 234 -30.00 11.10 25.39
N ASP A 235 -30.52 10.51 24.32
CA ASP A 235 -31.82 10.86 23.78
C ASP A 235 -32.97 10.51 24.76
N MET A 236 -32.89 9.32 25.37
CA MET A 236 -33.86 8.94 26.42
C MET A 236 -33.86 9.90 27.63
N LEU A 237 -32.68 10.44 27.96
CA LEU A 237 -32.48 11.29 29.13
C LEU A 237 -32.55 12.79 28.82
N SER A 238 -32.90 13.16 27.58
CA SER A 238 -32.99 14.57 27.19
C SER A 238 -34.00 15.37 28.01
N ARG A 239 -35.06 14.74 28.48
CA ARG A 239 -36.15 15.36 29.27
C ARG A 239 -36.04 15.18 30.79
N VAL A 240 -35.02 14.44 31.29
CA VAL A 240 -34.85 14.16 32.71
C VAL A 240 -34.03 15.26 33.38
N ARG A 241 -34.61 15.93 34.36
CA ARG A 241 -33.95 17.06 35.09
C ARG A 241 -32.84 16.61 36.03
N ARG A 242 -32.93 15.44 36.64
CA ARG A 242 -31.92 14.88 37.57
C ARG A 242 -31.68 13.43 37.20
N LEU A 243 -30.41 13.10 37.05
CA LEU A 243 -29.99 11.78 36.63
C LEU A 243 -28.74 11.35 37.36
N THR A 244 -28.66 10.08 37.72
CA THR A 244 -27.45 9.46 38.23
C THR A 244 -27.08 8.29 37.32
N VAL A 245 -25.82 8.29 36.82
CA VAL A 245 -25.30 7.24 35.95
C VAL A 245 -24.28 6.41 36.72
N TYR A 246 -24.58 5.13 36.87
CA TYR A 246 -23.67 4.17 37.50
C TYR A 246 -23.02 3.27 36.45
N GLY A 247 -21.79 2.86 36.70
CA GLY A 247 -21.06 1.91 35.82
C GLY A 247 -19.61 1.75 36.25
N PRO A 248 -18.96 0.65 35.91
CA PRO A 248 -17.54 0.40 36.14
C PRO A 248 -16.62 1.46 35.49
N ALA A 249 -15.32 1.44 35.83
CA ALA A 249 -14.34 2.24 35.11
C ALA A 249 -14.31 1.85 33.63
N GLY A 250 -14.09 2.81 32.73
CA GLY A 250 -14.01 2.57 31.28
C GLY A 250 -15.35 2.50 30.53
N THR A 251 -16.52 2.62 31.19
CA THR A 251 -17.84 2.57 30.55
C THR A 251 -18.27 3.87 29.82
N GLY A 252 -17.40 4.87 29.75
CA GLY A 252 -17.69 6.12 29.03
C GLY A 252 -18.52 7.15 29.81
N LYS A 253 -18.66 7.05 31.16
CA LYS A 253 -19.42 8.00 31.94
C LYS A 253 -18.99 9.46 31.74
N THR A 254 -17.69 9.71 31.64
CA THR A 254 -17.13 11.05 31.39
C THR A 254 -17.46 11.55 29.99
N VAL A 255 -17.40 10.66 28.98
CA VAL A 255 -17.80 10.97 27.60
C VAL A 255 -19.29 11.33 27.55
N LEU A 256 -20.12 10.57 28.23
CA LEU A 256 -21.56 10.85 28.35
C LEU A 256 -21.85 12.20 29.01
N ALA A 257 -21.11 12.52 30.10
CA ALA A 257 -21.25 13.81 30.82
C ALA A 257 -20.84 14.99 29.90
N LEU A 258 -19.73 14.88 29.17
CA LEU A 258 -19.27 15.87 28.21
C LEU A 258 -20.27 16.07 27.05
N ALA A 259 -20.78 14.99 26.50
CA ALA A 259 -21.78 15.05 25.42
C ALA A 259 -23.10 15.69 25.92
N LYS A 260 -23.53 15.38 27.15
CA LYS A 260 -24.71 16.03 27.73
C LYS A 260 -24.47 17.53 27.97
N ALA A 261 -23.28 17.92 28.41
CA ALA A 261 -22.92 19.32 28.62
C ALA A 261 -23.01 20.08 27.28
N ARG A 262 -22.48 19.52 26.20
CA ARG A 262 -22.56 20.10 24.84
C ARG A 262 -23.99 20.22 24.34
N LEU A 263 -24.80 19.19 24.55
CA LEU A 263 -26.21 19.23 24.16
C LEU A 263 -26.98 20.35 24.86
N LEU A 264 -26.73 20.56 26.16
CA LEU A 264 -27.35 21.65 26.93
C LEU A 264 -26.83 23.03 26.50
N ALA A 265 -25.54 23.15 26.23
CA ALA A 265 -24.95 24.38 25.71
C ALA A 265 -25.51 24.74 24.32
N ALA A 266 -25.69 23.74 23.45
CA ALA A 266 -26.34 23.92 22.13
C ALA A 266 -27.79 24.41 22.24
N GLN A 267 -28.46 24.13 23.37
CA GLN A 267 -29.79 24.65 23.72
C GLN A 267 -29.76 26.06 24.36
N GLY A 268 -28.57 26.70 24.41
CA GLY A 268 -28.40 28.03 25.00
C GLY A 268 -28.26 28.03 26.52
N GLN A 269 -28.12 26.88 27.18
CA GLN A 269 -27.99 26.81 28.62
C GLN A 269 -26.53 26.98 29.05
N ARG A 270 -26.32 27.69 30.17
CA ARG A 270 -25.00 27.75 30.85
C ARG A 270 -24.79 26.49 31.65
N VAL A 271 -23.68 25.79 31.38
CA VAL A 271 -23.38 24.48 31.95
C VAL A 271 -22.13 24.57 32.84
N LEU A 272 -22.23 24.11 34.06
CA LEU A 272 -21.09 23.83 34.93
C LEU A 272 -20.77 22.35 34.88
N LEU A 273 -19.59 22.00 34.37
CA LEU A 273 -19.06 20.63 34.38
C LEU A 273 -17.98 20.51 35.44
N THR A 274 -18.25 19.72 36.48
CA THR A 274 -17.29 19.59 37.59
C THR A 274 -16.90 18.16 37.88
N CYS A 275 -15.67 17.97 38.37
CA CYS A 275 -15.14 16.67 38.78
C CYS A 275 -14.21 16.85 39.99
N TYR A 276 -13.96 15.75 40.74
CA TYR A 276 -13.07 15.80 41.90
C TYR A 276 -11.58 15.78 41.46
N ASN A 277 -11.24 15.01 40.46
CA ASN A 277 -9.86 14.80 39.99
C ASN A 277 -9.33 16.02 39.24
N LYS A 278 -8.20 16.58 39.68
CA LYS A 278 -7.57 17.76 39.07
C LYS A 278 -7.16 17.52 37.62
N ALA A 279 -6.54 16.35 37.31
CA ALA A 279 -6.12 16.04 35.94
C ALA A 279 -7.32 15.90 35.00
N LEU A 280 -8.42 15.29 35.47
CA LEU A 280 -9.67 15.22 34.70
C LEU A 280 -10.28 16.61 34.52
N GLY A 281 -10.22 17.50 35.51
CA GLY A 281 -10.68 18.88 35.39
C GLY A 281 -9.94 19.67 34.32
N HIS A 282 -8.62 19.54 34.25
CA HIS A 282 -7.81 20.13 33.15
C HIS A 282 -8.21 19.57 31.81
N PHE A 283 -8.32 18.26 31.70
CA PHE A 283 -8.76 17.59 30.46
C PHE A 283 -10.14 18.09 29.99
N LEU A 284 -11.13 18.16 30.89
CA LEU A 284 -12.46 18.66 30.52
C LEU A 284 -12.45 20.12 30.10
N ARG A 285 -11.62 20.94 30.72
CA ARG A 285 -11.43 22.36 30.33
C ARG A 285 -10.86 22.46 28.91
N ASP A 286 -9.81 21.68 28.60
CA ASP A 286 -9.23 21.67 27.28
C ASP A 286 -10.24 21.21 26.22
N GLN A 287 -11.08 20.23 26.55
CA GLN A 287 -12.11 19.71 25.66
C GLN A 287 -13.29 20.66 25.43
N THR A 288 -13.48 21.65 26.29
CA THR A 288 -14.58 22.62 26.22
C THR A 288 -14.10 24.05 26.01
N ALA A 289 -12.83 24.24 25.66
CA ALA A 289 -12.21 25.57 25.50
C ALA A 289 -12.88 26.45 24.45
N GLU A 290 -13.45 25.86 23.42
CA GLU A 290 -14.16 26.58 22.34
C GLU A 290 -15.66 26.77 22.62
N GLU A 291 -16.16 26.32 23.77
CA GLU A 291 -17.58 26.31 24.12
C GLU A 291 -17.89 27.32 25.24
N PRO A 292 -18.23 28.57 24.93
CA PRO A 292 -18.31 29.65 25.92
C PRO A 292 -19.41 29.47 26.97
N LEU A 293 -20.38 28.60 26.70
CA LEU A 293 -21.47 28.28 27.63
C LEU A 293 -21.13 27.15 28.62
N ILE A 294 -19.97 26.49 28.43
CA ILE A 294 -19.53 25.42 29.33
C ILE A 294 -18.35 25.89 30.18
N THR A 295 -18.52 25.83 31.48
CA THR A 295 -17.45 26.10 32.47
C THR A 295 -17.02 24.78 33.08
N ALA A 296 -15.78 24.35 32.84
CA ALA A 296 -15.23 23.11 33.41
C ALA A 296 -14.24 23.42 34.53
N LEU A 297 -14.54 22.94 35.76
CA LEU A 297 -13.73 23.18 36.96
C LEU A 297 -13.55 21.87 37.76
N HIS A 298 -12.40 21.68 38.40
CA HIS A 298 -12.32 20.66 39.44
C HIS A 298 -12.91 21.17 40.75
N PHE A 299 -13.35 20.27 41.64
CA PHE A 299 -14.13 20.60 42.83
C PHE A 299 -13.44 21.65 43.74
N HIS A 300 -12.15 21.54 44.01
CA HIS A 300 -11.43 22.49 44.86
C HIS A 300 -11.35 23.90 44.23
N GLU A 301 -11.22 24.02 42.94
CA GLU A 301 -11.24 25.29 42.22
C GLU A 301 -12.63 25.92 42.28
N LEU A 302 -13.67 25.11 42.14
CA LEU A 302 -15.04 25.55 42.30
C LEU A 302 -15.28 26.10 43.72
N CYS A 303 -14.84 25.37 44.77
CA CYS A 303 -14.96 25.82 46.14
C CYS A 303 -14.20 27.13 46.40
N TRP A 304 -13.01 27.26 45.83
CA TRP A 304 -12.22 28.49 45.97
C TRP A 304 -12.92 29.69 45.29
N GLN A 305 -13.44 29.54 44.10
CA GLN A 305 -14.19 30.58 43.38
C GLN A 305 -15.46 30.98 44.13
N ILE A 306 -16.19 30.03 44.74
CA ILE A 306 -17.37 30.33 45.55
C ILE A 306 -16.96 31.11 46.80
N GLY A 307 -15.88 30.73 47.47
CA GLY A 307 -15.36 31.43 48.66
C GLY A 307 -14.93 32.88 48.37
N GLU A 308 -14.29 33.12 47.20
CA GLU A 308 -13.97 34.49 46.77
C GLU A 308 -15.22 35.33 46.52
N LEU A 309 -16.24 34.73 45.85
CA LEU A 309 -17.51 35.42 45.60
C LEU A 309 -18.24 35.76 46.90
N GLU A 310 -18.25 34.87 47.92
CA GLU A 310 -18.81 35.14 49.21
C GLU A 310 -18.04 36.26 49.96
N ALA A 311 -16.69 36.20 49.92
CA ALA A 311 -15.84 37.26 50.46
C ALA A 311 -16.04 38.61 49.80
N ALA A 312 -16.40 38.65 48.52
CA ALA A 312 -16.76 39.84 47.76
C ALA A 312 -18.23 40.30 47.97
N GLY A 313 -19.00 39.63 48.86
CA GLY A 313 -20.39 39.96 49.16
C GLY A 313 -21.41 39.56 48.08
N VAL A 314 -21.02 38.71 47.12
CA VAL A 314 -21.91 38.20 46.08
C VAL A 314 -22.66 36.98 46.61
N LYS A 315 -23.97 37.11 46.87
CA LYS A 315 -24.81 35.96 47.29
C LYS A 315 -25.04 35.04 46.09
N PRO A 316 -24.86 33.70 46.24
CA PRO A 316 -25.21 32.76 45.19
C PRO A 316 -26.70 32.84 44.85
N PRO A 317 -27.08 32.66 43.59
CA PRO A 317 -28.49 32.60 43.22
C PRO A 317 -29.18 31.41 43.91
N ARG A 318 -30.40 31.66 44.42
CA ARG A 318 -31.23 30.63 45.11
C ARG A 318 -31.74 29.58 44.13
#